data_5ad64876c68651840bc08383bcc7af78
#
_entry.id   5ad64876c68651840bc08383bcc7af78
#
_cell.length_a   1.000
_cell.length_b   1.000
_cell.length_c   1.000
_cell.angle_alpha   90.00
_cell.angle_beta   90.00
_cell.angle_gamma   90.00
#
_symmetry.space_group_name_H-M   'P 1'
#
loop_
_entity.id
_entity.type
_entity.pdbx_description
1 polymer ?
#
loop_
_entity_poly.entity_id
_entity_poly.type
_entity_poly.pdbx_seq_one_letter_code
_entity_poly.pdbx_strand_id
1 'polypeptide(L)'
;WVRIDVTADGVYALTRSRLRRMGFSNPDQVRLFGYGGYRQNEVIQADTDYDDLQEIPLFKQNDDTWLFWANGLLYWEGNTRVFNPYATKSCYFLTEGGEPATLETMAEVPASSSKFQISTFVDHILYEKDEYAWFSGGRNLYDGTSYASNNTHSYALTTTDSDGDESLTVAFSSGDKKSTAVLTNVNGQDVGTLSLGATSKYVYGTTSSATYSVGAHAQGNKWTIRLTSTAGNEARLDYLALHYRRRINVPSQVGYVAFSAPSYSKPSTFVIGGNPASLRLLRVDAPRCPSVLVSTQPLDGQSVSAVVEDPSARYVAFDVTHSFPEPTYVGEIENQDLHATDSLDMVII
;
A
#
# COMPACT_ATOMS: atom_id res chain seq x y z
N TRP A 1 7.18 14.06 22.44
CA TRP A 1 6.83 13.30 21.22
C TRP A 1 6.58 14.25 20.06
N VAL A 2 6.98 13.81 18.88
CA VAL A 2 6.75 14.55 17.62
C VAL A 2 5.94 13.67 16.68
N ARG A 3 4.87 14.20 16.11
CA ARG A 3 4.09 13.51 15.08
C ARG A 3 4.63 13.84 13.69
N ILE A 4 4.76 12.80 12.87
CA ILE A 4 5.03 12.89 11.43
C ILE A 4 3.96 12.14 10.65
N ASP A 5 3.61 12.64 9.46
CA ASP A 5 2.60 12.03 8.59
C ASP A 5 3.21 11.57 7.27
N VAL A 6 2.68 10.48 6.73
CA VAL A 6 2.94 9.98 5.38
C VAL A 6 1.63 9.78 4.63
N THR A 7 1.66 9.88 3.30
CA THR A 7 0.45 9.81 2.46
C THR A 7 0.31 8.47 1.73
N ALA A 8 1.38 7.71 1.62
CA ALA A 8 1.41 6.45 0.88
C ALA A 8 2.42 5.47 1.49
N ASP A 9 2.29 4.20 1.15
CA ASP A 9 3.33 3.20 1.37
C ASP A 9 4.64 3.65 0.73
N GLY A 10 5.76 3.47 1.42
CA GLY A 10 7.04 3.83 0.85
C GLY A 10 8.21 3.77 1.82
N VAL A 11 9.40 3.88 1.24
CA VAL A 11 10.62 4.13 2.00
C VAL A 11 10.74 5.64 2.22
N TYR A 12 10.93 6.05 3.47
CA TYR A 12 11.08 7.45 3.88
C TYR A 12 12.40 7.66 4.59
N ALA A 13 12.94 8.87 4.45
CA ALA A 13 14.18 9.29 5.07
C ALA A 13 13.94 10.22 6.27
N LEU A 14 14.69 10.00 7.35
CA LEU A 14 14.84 10.94 8.46
C LEU A 14 16.26 11.47 8.40
N THR A 15 16.44 12.74 8.03
CA THR A 15 17.76 13.35 7.97
C THR A 15 18.14 13.99 9.31
N ARG A 16 19.41 13.94 9.67
CA ARG A 16 19.96 14.57 10.89
C ARG A 16 19.54 16.04 10.98
N SER A 17 19.63 16.76 9.86
CA SER A 17 19.22 18.18 9.79
C SER A 17 17.74 18.37 10.04
N ARG A 18 16.89 17.45 9.53
CA ARG A 18 15.44 17.49 9.74
C ARG A 18 15.08 17.21 11.20
N LEU A 19 15.67 16.18 11.79
CA LEU A 19 15.46 15.82 13.19
C LEU A 19 15.84 16.96 14.14
N ARG A 20 16.97 17.64 13.88
CA ARG A 20 17.34 18.84 14.64
C ARG A 20 16.32 19.99 14.51
N ARG A 21 15.78 20.20 13.33
CA ARG A 21 14.72 21.20 13.13
C ARG A 21 13.39 20.83 13.82
N MET A 22 13.17 19.56 14.09
CA MET A 22 12.02 19.07 14.88
C MET A 22 12.24 19.20 16.39
N GLY A 23 13.44 19.66 16.84
CA GLY A 23 13.75 19.89 18.24
C GLY A 23 14.61 18.82 18.90
N PHE A 24 15.00 17.75 18.18
CA PHE A 24 15.83 16.67 18.74
C PHE A 24 17.29 17.12 18.90
N SER A 25 17.83 16.99 20.12
CA SER A 25 19.20 17.38 20.45
C SER A 25 20.22 16.32 20.03
N ASN A 26 19.84 15.06 20.11
CA ASN A 26 20.67 13.92 19.71
C ASN A 26 19.95 13.03 18.68
N PRO A 27 20.04 13.33 17.38
CA PRO A 27 19.40 12.53 16.33
C PRO A 27 19.76 11.03 16.32
N ASP A 28 20.91 10.64 16.83
CA ASP A 28 21.31 9.23 16.92
C ASP A 28 20.52 8.44 17.98
N GLN A 29 19.82 9.12 18.90
CA GLN A 29 18.94 8.52 19.91
C GLN A 29 17.46 8.73 19.59
N VAL A 30 17.11 9.14 18.37
CA VAL A 30 15.72 9.26 17.96
C VAL A 30 15.15 7.88 17.65
N ARG A 31 13.97 7.63 18.19
CA ARG A 31 13.20 6.38 18.07
C ARG A 31 11.92 6.65 17.32
N LEU A 32 11.53 5.73 16.45
CA LEU A 32 10.30 5.81 15.64
C LEU A 32 9.28 4.79 16.13
N PHE A 33 8.03 5.22 16.29
CA PHE A 33 6.92 4.39 16.75
C PHE A 33 5.69 4.52 15.86
N GLY A 34 4.89 3.47 15.78
CA GLY A 34 3.59 3.49 15.12
C GLY A 34 3.35 2.29 14.23
N TYR A 35 2.10 2.15 13.78
CA TYR A 35 1.65 1.07 12.91
C TYR A 35 1.35 1.54 11.49
N GLY A 36 1.44 2.85 11.25
CA GLY A 36 1.00 3.45 10.01
C GLY A 36 -0.51 3.64 9.95
N GLY A 37 -1.07 3.63 8.76
CA GLY A 37 -2.46 3.99 8.52
C GLY A 37 -3.33 2.81 8.07
N TYR A 38 -2.88 1.57 8.11
CA TYR A 38 -3.71 0.43 7.76
C TYR A 38 -4.91 0.31 8.71
N ARG A 39 -6.05 -0.09 8.16
CA ARG A 39 -7.26 -0.27 8.93
C ARG A 39 -7.05 -1.32 10.01
N GLN A 40 -7.36 -0.98 11.25
CA GLN A 40 -7.42 -1.92 12.36
C GLN A 40 -8.68 -2.79 12.28
N ASN A 41 -8.67 -3.92 12.96
CA ASN A 41 -9.84 -4.79 13.07
C ASN A 41 -10.98 -4.07 13.77
N GLU A 42 -12.20 -4.19 13.24
CA GLU A 42 -13.40 -3.61 13.87
C GLU A 42 -13.82 -4.37 15.12
N VAL A 43 -13.45 -5.64 15.22
CA VAL A 43 -13.65 -6.47 16.40
C VAL A 43 -12.33 -6.61 17.12
N ILE A 44 -12.30 -6.11 18.34
CA ILE A 44 -11.15 -6.21 19.24
C ILE A 44 -10.90 -7.68 19.55
N GLN A 45 -9.67 -8.14 19.33
CA GLN A 45 -9.20 -9.50 19.63
C GLN A 45 -7.88 -9.40 20.40
N ALA A 46 -7.77 -10.11 21.51
CA ALA A 46 -6.66 -9.99 22.46
C ALA A 46 -5.26 -10.20 21.83
N ASP A 47 -5.16 -10.99 20.78
CA ASP A 47 -3.92 -11.30 20.05
C ASP A 47 -3.68 -10.39 18.85
N THR A 48 -4.62 -9.50 18.51
CA THR A 48 -4.51 -8.52 17.43
C THR A 48 -4.67 -7.08 17.88
N ASP A 49 -4.82 -6.84 19.19
CA ASP A 49 -4.96 -5.50 19.75
C ASP A 49 -3.61 -4.77 19.75
N TYR A 50 -3.66 -3.55 19.29
CA TYR A 50 -2.54 -2.63 19.30
C TYR A 50 -2.64 -1.75 20.54
N ASP A 51 -2.29 -2.32 21.68
CA ASP A 51 -2.37 -1.63 22.97
C ASP A 51 -1.29 -0.55 23.09
N ASP A 52 -0.03 -0.92 22.82
CA ASP A 52 1.09 0.00 22.81
C ASP A 52 1.66 0.21 21.42
N LEU A 53 2.23 1.41 21.19
CA LEU A 53 2.93 1.72 19.96
C LEU A 53 4.21 0.90 19.85
N GLN A 54 4.35 0.17 18.76
CA GLN A 54 5.56 -0.60 18.48
C GLN A 54 6.66 0.31 17.94
N GLU A 55 7.88 0.10 18.44
CA GLU A 55 9.08 0.73 17.90
C GLU A 55 9.45 0.11 16.56
N ILE A 56 9.75 0.96 15.59
CA ILE A 56 10.21 0.58 14.25
C ILE A 56 11.72 0.82 14.17
N PRO A 57 12.53 -0.23 14.03
CA PRO A 57 13.96 -0.07 13.88
C PRO A 57 14.30 0.66 12.57
N LEU A 58 15.23 1.59 12.64
CA LEU A 58 15.66 2.41 11.53
C LEU A 58 16.86 1.79 10.80
N PHE A 59 16.84 1.81 9.48
CA PHE A 59 18.01 1.45 8.68
C PHE A 59 18.94 2.66 8.55
N LYS A 60 20.15 2.58 9.09
CA LYS A 60 21.15 3.65 8.95
C LYS A 60 21.75 3.62 7.54
N GLN A 61 21.34 4.55 6.70
CA GLN A 61 21.84 4.69 5.32
C GLN A 61 23.27 5.25 5.31
N ASN A 62 23.52 6.28 6.13
CA ASN A 62 24.83 6.93 6.35
C ASN A 62 24.81 7.67 7.71
N ASP A 63 25.84 8.47 8.01
CA ASP A 63 25.91 9.19 9.28
C ASP A 63 24.86 10.29 9.46
N ASP A 64 24.23 10.74 8.39
CA ASP A 64 23.26 11.82 8.39
C ASP A 64 21.82 11.39 8.05
N THR A 65 21.59 10.11 7.71
CA THR A 65 20.28 9.67 7.19
C THR A 65 19.92 8.28 7.69
N TRP A 66 18.69 8.16 8.17
CA TRP A 66 18.02 6.90 8.52
C TRP A 66 16.83 6.68 7.63
N LEU A 67 16.60 5.44 7.23
CA LEU A 67 15.46 5.02 6.40
C LEU A 67 14.52 4.13 7.19
N PHE A 68 13.23 4.22 6.87
CA PHE A 68 12.22 3.29 7.36
C PHE A 68 11.16 3.02 6.31
N TRP A 69 10.50 1.88 6.42
CA TRP A 69 9.29 1.59 5.66
C TRP A 69 8.08 2.17 6.37
N ALA A 70 7.25 2.90 5.64
CA ALA A 70 5.97 3.42 6.14
C ALA A 70 4.80 2.77 5.41
N ASN A 71 3.77 2.41 6.18
CA ASN A 71 2.48 1.94 5.68
C ASN A 71 1.54 3.13 5.48
N GLY A 72 0.93 3.24 4.30
CA GLY A 72 -0.11 4.23 3.98
C GLY A 72 -1.49 3.84 4.53
N LEU A 73 -2.53 4.24 3.83
CA LEU A 73 -3.93 3.94 4.20
C LEU A 73 -4.51 2.75 3.43
N LEU A 74 -3.81 2.32 2.40
CA LEU A 74 -4.24 1.30 1.46
C LEU A 74 -3.30 0.11 1.49
N TYR A 75 -3.87 -1.10 1.52
CA TYR A 75 -3.13 -2.33 1.23
C TYR A 75 -3.99 -3.31 0.43
N TRP A 76 -3.38 -4.39 -0.05
CA TRP A 76 -4.03 -5.39 -0.88
C TRP A 76 -4.04 -6.75 -0.20
N GLU A 77 -5.19 -7.40 -0.19
CA GLU A 77 -5.36 -8.81 0.16
C GLU A 77 -5.66 -9.60 -1.11
N GLY A 78 -4.61 -10.18 -1.72
CA GLY A 78 -4.70 -10.66 -3.09
C GLY A 78 -5.04 -9.51 -4.03
N ASN A 79 -6.15 -9.61 -4.77
CA ASN A 79 -6.67 -8.56 -5.64
C ASN A 79 -7.76 -7.69 -4.98
N THR A 80 -7.96 -7.84 -3.68
CA THR A 80 -8.95 -7.06 -2.94
C THR A 80 -8.29 -5.83 -2.33
N ARG A 81 -8.80 -4.66 -2.66
CA ARG A 81 -8.41 -3.39 -2.06
C ARG A 81 -8.93 -3.30 -0.63
N VAL A 82 -8.05 -3.03 0.32
CA VAL A 82 -8.41 -2.71 1.71
C VAL A 82 -7.95 -1.29 2.02
N PHE A 83 -8.90 -0.43 2.31
CA PHE A 83 -8.66 0.98 2.57
C PHE A 83 -9.12 1.35 3.98
N ASN A 84 -8.41 2.28 4.63
CA ASN A 84 -8.80 2.86 5.90
C ASN A 84 -9.66 4.11 5.68
N PRO A 85 -10.99 4.03 5.87
CA PRO A 85 -11.89 5.16 5.64
C PRO A 85 -11.91 6.17 6.80
N TYR A 86 -11.21 5.91 7.89
CA TYR A 86 -11.23 6.71 9.11
C TYR A 86 -10.10 7.73 9.21
N ALA A 87 -9.14 7.66 8.28
CA ALA A 87 -7.97 8.54 8.26
C ALA A 87 -7.69 9.06 6.85
N THR A 88 -7.11 10.23 6.77
CA THR A 88 -6.64 10.83 5.50
C THR A 88 -5.14 10.75 5.32
N LYS A 89 -4.42 10.38 6.37
CA LYS A 89 -2.96 10.21 6.40
C LYS A 89 -2.56 9.18 7.42
N SER A 90 -1.49 8.46 7.17
CA SER A 90 -0.80 7.63 8.15
C SER A 90 0.03 8.49 9.08
N CYS A 91 0.04 8.20 10.37
CA CYS A 91 0.87 8.88 11.33
C CYS A 91 1.86 7.95 12.02
N TYR A 92 3.02 8.54 12.35
CA TYR A 92 4.07 7.95 13.14
C TYR A 92 4.56 8.95 14.18
N PHE A 93 5.25 8.46 15.19
CA PHE A 93 5.68 9.26 16.33
C PHE A 93 7.17 9.10 16.55
N LEU A 94 7.85 10.22 16.79
CA LEU A 94 9.27 10.27 17.11
C LEU A 94 9.44 10.72 18.56
N THR A 95 10.40 10.13 19.24
CA THR A 95 10.86 10.57 20.56
C THR A 95 12.37 10.44 20.65
N GLU A 96 12.98 11.15 21.59
CA GLU A 96 14.41 11.07 21.88
C GLU A 96 14.63 10.43 23.25
N GLY A 97 15.66 9.62 23.35
CA GLY A 97 16.09 9.01 24.60
C GLY A 97 15.89 7.50 24.67
N GLY A 98 16.69 6.85 25.50
CA GLY A 98 16.82 5.40 25.53
C GLY A 98 17.67 4.87 24.38
N GLU A 99 17.78 3.54 24.30
CA GLU A 99 18.47 2.84 23.21
C GLU A 99 17.49 2.62 22.06
N PRO A 100 17.74 3.13 20.84
CA PRO A 100 16.92 2.83 19.66
C PRO A 100 16.92 1.33 19.36
N ALA A 101 15.77 0.82 18.89
CA ALA A 101 15.66 -0.58 18.49
C ALA A 101 16.67 -0.89 17.37
N THR A 102 17.39 -1.99 17.53
CA THR A 102 18.34 -2.46 16.54
C THR A 102 17.60 -3.12 15.38
N LEU A 103 17.98 -2.77 14.18
CA LEU A 103 17.51 -3.47 12.98
C LEU A 103 18.20 -4.84 12.91
N GLU A 104 17.47 -5.86 13.32
CA GLU A 104 17.96 -7.24 13.32
C GLU A 104 18.09 -7.79 11.90
N THR A 105 19.01 -8.74 11.70
CA THR A 105 19.11 -9.52 10.47
C THR A 105 18.44 -10.87 10.67
N MET A 106 17.56 -11.27 9.76
CA MET A 106 16.95 -12.59 9.82
C MET A 106 17.98 -13.70 9.77
N ALA A 107 17.70 -14.79 10.48
CA ALA A 107 18.48 -16.01 10.37
C ALA A 107 18.55 -16.47 8.90
N GLU A 108 19.72 -16.90 8.44
CA GLU A 108 19.89 -17.36 7.08
C GLU A 108 19.11 -18.67 6.84
N VAL A 109 18.36 -18.69 5.77
CA VAL A 109 17.64 -19.87 5.30
C VAL A 109 18.56 -20.62 4.33
N PRO A 110 18.84 -21.92 4.55
CA PRO A 110 19.71 -22.67 3.65
C PRO A 110 19.20 -22.69 2.21
N ALA A 111 20.05 -22.42 1.23
CA ALA A 111 19.68 -22.42 -0.19
C ALA A 111 19.09 -23.77 -0.64
N SER A 112 19.52 -24.89 -0.02
CA SER A 112 19.00 -26.24 -0.29
C SER A 112 17.54 -26.43 0.13
N SER A 113 16.98 -25.57 1.01
CA SER A 113 15.57 -25.61 1.42
C SER A 113 14.64 -24.94 0.41
N SER A 114 15.16 -24.09 -0.47
CA SER A 114 14.39 -23.39 -1.48
C SER A 114 13.70 -24.34 -2.44
N LYS A 115 12.40 -24.15 -2.66
CA LYS A 115 11.58 -24.97 -3.55
C LYS A 115 11.25 -24.26 -4.85
N PHE A 116 11.21 -22.95 -4.85
CA PHE A 116 10.84 -22.14 -6.01
C PHE A 116 11.80 -20.97 -6.17
N GLN A 117 11.99 -20.56 -7.42
CA GLN A 117 12.62 -19.30 -7.76
C GLN A 117 11.54 -18.31 -8.19
N ILE A 118 11.47 -17.17 -7.53
CA ILE A 118 10.43 -16.17 -7.71
C ILE A 118 11.08 -14.87 -8.16
N SER A 119 10.76 -14.42 -9.37
CA SER A 119 11.24 -13.18 -9.97
C SER A 119 10.12 -12.20 -10.31
N THR A 120 8.86 -12.59 -10.05
CA THR A 120 7.67 -11.79 -10.32
C THR A 120 6.68 -11.87 -9.17
N PHE A 121 5.82 -10.87 -9.06
CA PHE A 121 4.72 -10.80 -8.10
C PHE A 121 3.50 -10.14 -8.76
N VAL A 122 2.36 -10.18 -8.09
CA VAL A 122 1.17 -9.44 -8.54
C VAL A 122 1.24 -8.03 -7.97
N ASP A 123 1.29 -7.04 -8.87
CA ASP A 123 1.27 -5.62 -8.51
C ASP A 123 -0.07 -4.99 -8.93
N HIS A 124 -0.36 -3.82 -8.37
CA HIS A 124 -1.65 -3.16 -8.51
C HIS A 124 -1.47 -1.68 -8.85
N ILE A 125 -2.31 -1.19 -9.78
CA ILE A 125 -2.46 0.25 -10.05
C ILE A 125 -3.89 0.63 -9.77
N LEU A 126 -4.09 1.57 -8.85
CA LEU A 126 -5.39 2.05 -8.44
C LEU A 126 -5.64 3.45 -9.01
N TYR A 127 -6.84 3.64 -9.59
CA TYR A 127 -7.47 4.94 -9.78
C TYR A 127 -8.69 5.01 -8.88
N GLU A 128 -8.71 5.98 -7.99
CA GLU A 128 -9.79 6.23 -7.04
C GLU A 128 -9.88 7.73 -6.74
N LYS A 129 -11.10 8.22 -6.60
CA LYS A 129 -11.41 9.56 -6.11
C LYS A 129 -12.62 9.51 -5.19
N ASP A 130 -12.48 10.16 -4.05
CA ASP A 130 -13.46 10.22 -2.98
C ASP A 130 -14.08 11.61 -2.89
N GLU A 131 -14.94 11.97 -3.85
CA GLU A 131 -15.49 13.32 -4.01
C GLU A 131 -17.01 13.39 -3.81
N TYR A 132 -17.71 12.25 -3.88
CA TYR A 132 -19.17 12.20 -3.89
C TYR A 132 -19.75 11.15 -2.93
N ALA A 133 -20.82 11.50 -2.24
CA ALA A 133 -21.63 10.57 -1.45
C ALA A 133 -23.10 10.63 -1.87
N TRP A 134 -23.79 9.47 -1.92
CA TRP A 134 -25.23 9.42 -2.23
C TRP A 134 -26.09 10.08 -1.15
N PHE A 135 -25.56 10.25 0.05
CA PHE A 135 -26.20 10.89 1.18
C PHE A 135 -25.14 11.62 2.01
N SER A 136 -25.54 12.54 2.87
CA SER A 136 -24.61 13.27 3.74
C SER A 136 -24.02 12.36 4.82
N GLY A 137 -23.08 11.52 4.45
CA GLY A 137 -22.39 10.57 5.30
C GLY A 137 -22.21 9.21 4.62
N GLY A 138 -21.54 8.31 5.29
CA GLY A 138 -21.23 6.97 4.82
C GLY A 138 -19.74 6.70 4.75
N ARG A 139 -19.38 5.42 4.64
CA ARG A 139 -17.98 4.97 4.61
C ARG A 139 -17.35 5.05 3.22
N ASN A 140 -18.17 4.90 2.18
CA ASN A 140 -17.71 4.88 0.80
C ASN A 140 -18.05 6.20 0.13
N LEU A 141 -17.04 6.79 -0.46
CA LEU A 141 -17.15 7.93 -1.36
C LEU A 141 -16.85 7.45 -2.78
N TYR A 142 -17.25 8.24 -3.77
CA TYR A 142 -17.17 7.90 -5.18
C TYR A 142 -16.61 9.07 -5.97
N ASP A 143 -16.16 8.80 -7.20
CA ASP A 143 -15.73 9.86 -8.13
C ASP A 143 -16.87 10.87 -8.36
N GLY A 144 -16.52 12.16 -8.33
CA GLY A 144 -17.44 13.25 -8.60
C GLY A 144 -18.09 13.22 -9.99
N THR A 145 -17.53 12.45 -10.94
CA THR A 145 -18.01 12.32 -12.31
C THR A 145 -19.29 11.52 -12.38
N SER A 146 -20.34 12.10 -12.97
CA SER A 146 -21.62 11.41 -13.19
C SER A 146 -21.64 10.64 -14.48
N TYR A 147 -22.13 9.41 -14.42
CA TYR A 147 -22.40 8.54 -15.56
C TYR A 147 -23.89 8.52 -15.88
N ALA A 148 -24.36 9.54 -16.60
CA ALA A 148 -25.69 9.51 -17.23
C ALA A 148 -25.70 8.60 -18.47
N SER A 149 -26.89 8.21 -18.94
CA SER A 149 -27.01 7.33 -20.11
C SER A 149 -26.23 7.85 -21.32
N ASN A 150 -25.47 6.98 -21.95
CA ASN A 150 -24.57 7.22 -23.07
C ASN A 150 -23.35 8.12 -22.79
N ASN A 151 -23.10 8.50 -21.56
CA ASN A 151 -21.86 9.19 -21.21
C ASN A 151 -20.68 8.23 -21.22
N THR A 152 -19.57 8.70 -21.78
CA THR A 152 -18.31 7.97 -21.83
C THR A 152 -17.21 8.80 -21.16
N HIS A 153 -16.44 8.15 -20.25
CA HIS A 153 -15.26 8.76 -19.65
C HIS A 153 -14.05 7.86 -19.87
N SER A 154 -12.88 8.48 -19.99
CA SER A 154 -11.63 7.79 -20.32
C SER A 154 -10.60 7.99 -19.22
N TYR A 155 -9.88 6.91 -18.89
CA TYR A 155 -8.85 6.85 -17.88
C TYR A 155 -7.57 6.28 -18.49
N ALA A 156 -6.43 6.74 -18.02
CA ALA A 156 -5.12 6.25 -18.44
C ALA A 156 -4.39 5.66 -17.24
N LEU A 157 -3.96 4.40 -17.36
CA LEU A 157 -3.10 3.75 -16.37
C LEU A 157 -1.78 3.35 -17.05
N THR A 158 -0.71 3.21 -16.27
CA THR A 158 0.60 2.82 -16.79
C THR A 158 1.23 1.78 -15.88
N THR A 159 1.53 0.60 -16.42
CA THR A 159 2.26 -0.47 -15.70
C THR A 159 3.77 -0.24 -15.76
N THR A 160 4.49 -0.83 -14.83
CA THR A 160 5.96 -0.81 -14.77
C THR A 160 6.47 -2.24 -14.70
N ASP A 161 7.48 -2.58 -15.51
CA ASP A 161 8.09 -3.92 -15.52
C ASP A 161 7.08 -5.07 -15.65
N SER A 162 5.98 -4.86 -16.40
CA SER A 162 4.95 -5.87 -16.60
C SER A 162 5.53 -7.12 -17.27
N ASP A 163 5.12 -8.28 -16.76
CA ASP A 163 5.43 -9.62 -17.27
C ASP A 163 4.15 -10.38 -17.69
N GLY A 164 3.04 -9.69 -17.86
CA GLY A 164 1.76 -10.23 -18.33
C GLY A 164 0.73 -10.49 -17.21
N ASP A 165 -0.25 -11.32 -17.53
CA ASP A 165 -1.36 -11.73 -16.64
C ASP A 165 -2.16 -10.54 -16.07
N GLU A 166 -2.54 -9.60 -16.97
CA GLU A 166 -3.26 -8.41 -16.59
C GLU A 166 -4.77 -8.66 -16.46
N SER A 167 -5.36 -8.09 -15.40
CA SER A 167 -6.81 -8.02 -15.21
C SER A 167 -7.22 -6.64 -14.66
N LEU A 168 -8.41 -6.18 -15.04
CA LEU A 168 -8.96 -4.89 -14.63
C LEU A 168 -10.20 -5.12 -13.78
N THR A 169 -10.18 -4.66 -12.54
CA THR A 169 -11.38 -4.54 -11.69
C THR A 169 -11.99 -3.16 -11.90
N VAL A 170 -13.29 -3.14 -12.15
CA VAL A 170 -14.11 -1.95 -12.31
C VAL A 170 -15.20 -1.99 -11.25
N ALA A 171 -15.25 -1.00 -10.37
CA ALA A 171 -16.23 -0.89 -9.30
C ALA A 171 -17.08 0.38 -9.48
N PHE A 172 -18.38 0.25 -9.35
CA PHE A 172 -19.35 1.34 -9.48
C PHE A 172 -20.39 1.31 -8.39
N SER A 173 -20.96 2.49 -8.15
CA SER A 173 -22.21 2.65 -7.40
C SER A 173 -23.26 3.35 -8.26
N SER A 174 -24.54 3.00 -8.06
CA SER A 174 -25.66 3.64 -8.73
C SER A 174 -26.74 4.06 -7.74
N GLY A 175 -27.18 5.31 -7.82
CA GLY A 175 -28.34 5.84 -7.10
C GLY A 175 -29.66 5.73 -7.88
N ASP A 176 -29.65 5.16 -9.09
CA ASP A 176 -30.80 5.11 -9.99
C ASP A 176 -31.91 4.18 -9.47
N LYS A 177 -33.16 4.54 -9.74
CA LYS A 177 -34.34 3.70 -9.52
C LYS A 177 -34.55 2.66 -10.62
N LYS A 178 -33.70 2.66 -11.64
CA LYS A 178 -33.63 1.66 -12.71
C LYS A 178 -32.24 0.99 -12.68
N SER A 179 -32.18 -0.20 -13.26
CA SER A 179 -30.89 -0.87 -13.45
C SER A 179 -29.96 -0.04 -14.30
N THR A 180 -28.72 0.02 -13.90
CA THR A 180 -27.63 0.71 -14.61
C THR A 180 -26.69 -0.31 -15.21
N ALA A 181 -26.13 -0.02 -16.38
CA ALA A 181 -25.12 -0.85 -17.02
C ALA A 181 -23.97 0.03 -17.54
N VAL A 182 -22.74 -0.42 -17.29
CA VAL A 182 -21.53 0.28 -17.71
C VAL A 182 -20.67 -0.67 -18.54
N LEU A 183 -20.50 -0.33 -19.82
CA LEU A 183 -19.61 -1.03 -20.74
C LEU A 183 -18.16 -0.60 -20.47
N THR A 184 -17.27 -1.57 -20.35
CA THR A 184 -15.82 -1.38 -20.20
C THR A 184 -15.13 -1.70 -21.52
N ASN A 185 -14.39 -0.73 -22.05
CA ASN A 185 -13.52 -0.86 -23.21
C ASN A 185 -12.07 -0.60 -22.77
N VAL A 186 -11.16 -1.47 -23.18
CA VAL A 186 -9.73 -1.36 -22.89
C VAL A 186 -8.96 -1.33 -24.20
N ASN A 187 -8.22 -0.27 -24.44
CA ASN A 187 -7.40 -0.06 -25.64
C ASN A 187 -8.18 -0.30 -26.97
N GLY A 188 -9.46 0.08 -26.99
CA GLY A 188 -10.32 -0.04 -28.16
C GLY A 188 -11.13 -1.34 -28.25
N GLN A 189 -10.97 -2.27 -27.32
CA GLN A 189 -11.72 -3.54 -27.28
C GLN A 189 -12.69 -3.58 -26.10
N ASP A 190 -13.92 -4.01 -26.34
CA ASP A 190 -14.90 -4.21 -25.28
C ASP A 190 -14.56 -5.49 -24.51
N VAL A 191 -14.38 -5.36 -23.20
CA VAL A 191 -14.00 -6.48 -22.33
C VAL A 191 -15.15 -6.99 -21.47
N GLY A 192 -16.19 -6.18 -21.26
CA GLY A 192 -17.37 -6.60 -20.53
C GLY A 192 -18.30 -5.46 -20.11
N THR A 193 -19.43 -5.83 -19.53
CA THR A 193 -20.42 -4.88 -19.02
C THR A 193 -20.71 -5.19 -17.56
N LEU A 194 -20.58 -4.17 -16.72
CA LEU A 194 -20.96 -4.22 -15.30
C LEU A 194 -22.43 -3.79 -15.17
N SER A 195 -23.24 -4.60 -14.50
CA SER A 195 -24.64 -4.29 -14.20
C SER A 195 -24.83 -3.98 -12.72
N LEU A 196 -25.59 -2.93 -12.43
CA LEU A 196 -26.01 -2.53 -11.09
C LEU A 196 -27.52 -2.58 -10.98
N GLY A 197 -28.04 -3.13 -9.88
CA GLY A 197 -29.46 -3.17 -9.60
C GLY A 197 -30.03 -1.78 -9.27
N ALA A 198 -31.35 -1.64 -9.45
CA ALA A 198 -32.07 -0.45 -9.03
C ALA A 198 -32.03 -0.27 -7.50
N THR A 199 -32.01 0.98 -7.03
CA THR A 199 -32.13 1.29 -5.59
C THR A 199 -33.56 1.11 -5.09
N SER A 200 -33.74 0.68 -3.86
CA SER A 200 -35.02 0.62 -3.17
C SER A 200 -35.38 1.94 -2.45
N LYS A 201 -36.55 1.99 -1.81
CA LYS A 201 -37.05 3.23 -1.17
C LYS A 201 -36.11 3.83 -0.12
N TYR A 202 -35.35 2.97 0.61
CA TYR A 202 -34.50 3.38 1.73
C TYR A 202 -33.01 3.13 1.44
N VAL A 203 -32.65 2.81 0.21
CA VAL A 203 -31.27 2.58 -0.24
C VAL A 203 -30.88 3.67 -1.19
N TYR A 204 -29.88 4.47 -0.83
CA TYR A 204 -29.44 5.60 -1.63
C TYR A 204 -28.50 5.21 -2.77
N GLY A 205 -27.74 4.13 -2.61
CA GLY A 205 -26.85 3.61 -3.64
C GLY A 205 -26.72 2.10 -3.56
N THR A 206 -26.64 1.43 -4.71
CA THR A 206 -26.22 0.02 -4.84
C THR A 206 -24.82 -0.03 -5.42
N THR A 207 -24.01 -1.00 -4.99
CA THR A 207 -22.64 -1.18 -5.46
C THR A 207 -22.48 -2.49 -6.22
N SER A 208 -21.60 -2.52 -7.19
CA SER A 208 -21.20 -3.72 -7.90
C SER A 208 -19.78 -3.57 -8.44
N SER A 209 -19.06 -4.68 -8.57
CA SER A 209 -17.76 -4.73 -9.22
C SER A 209 -17.65 -5.93 -10.14
N ALA A 210 -16.78 -5.82 -11.14
CA ALA A 210 -16.42 -6.92 -12.02
C ALA A 210 -14.95 -6.84 -12.37
N THR A 211 -14.33 -8.01 -12.56
CA THR A 211 -12.93 -8.14 -12.97
C THR A 211 -12.88 -8.79 -14.34
N TYR A 212 -12.19 -8.12 -15.27
CA TYR A 212 -12.04 -8.55 -16.65
C TYR A 212 -10.57 -8.89 -16.94
N SER A 213 -10.31 -10.00 -17.64
CA SER A 213 -8.99 -10.27 -18.19
C SER A 213 -8.70 -9.31 -19.34
N VAL A 214 -7.59 -8.62 -19.33
CA VAL A 214 -7.21 -7.60 -20.30
C VAL A 214 -5.81 -7.80 -20.90
N GLY A 215 -5.18 -8.93 -20.60
CA GLY A 215 -3.75 -9.20 -20.83
C GLY A 215 -3.22 -8.94 -22.23
N ALA A 216 -3.99 -9.20 -23.28
CA ALA A 216 -3.53 -9.02 -24.68
C ALA A 216 -3.69 -7.59 -25.22
N HIS A 217 -4.23 -6.65 -24.44
CA HIS A 217 -4.65 -5.35 -24.92
C HIS A 217 -3.69 -4.21 -24.62
N ALA A 218 -2.61 -4.48 -23.87
CA ALA A 218 -1.61 -3.46 -23.58
C ALA A 218 -0.87 -3.00 -24.83
N GLN A 219 -0.73 -1.70 -25.01
CA GLN A 219 0.15 -1.09 -25.99
C GLN A 219 1.41 -0.57 -25.28
N GLY A 220 2.42 -1.41 -25.19
CA GLY A 220 3.51 -1.19 -24.27
C GLY A 220 2.98 -1.28 -22.83
N ASN A 221 3.35 -0.33 -21.98
CA ASN A 221 2.88 -0.27 -20.58
C ASN A 221 1.67 0.68 -20.39
N LYS A 222 1.00 1.11 -21.47
CA LYS A 222 -0.08 2.10 -21.43
C LYS A 222 -1.43 1.46 -21.61
N TRP A 223 -2.37 1.81 -20.74
CA TRP A 223 -3.72 1.32 -20.72
C TRP A 223 -4.69 2.49 -20.85
N THR A 224 -5.52 2.48 -21.90
CA THR A 224 -6.62 3.43 -22.05
C THR A 224 -7.93 2.69 -21.76
N ILE A 225 -8.59 3.09 -20.68
CA ILE A 225 -9.84 2.48 -20.21
C ILE A 225 -10.97 3.47 -20.52
N ARG A 226 -11.98 3.03 -21.25
CA ARG A 226 -13.18 3.80 -21.53
C ARG A 226 -14.36 3.13 -20.89
N LEU A 227 -15.10 3.87 -20.09
CA LEU A 227 -16.29 3.41 -19.40
C LEU A 227 -17.49 4.17 -19.96
N THR A 228 -18.47 3.44 -20.47
CA THR A 228 -19.66 4.01 -21.10
C THR A 228 -20.91 3.51 -20.38
N SER A 229 -21.73 4.42 -19.86
CA SER A 229 -23.06 4.07 -19.34
C SER A 229 -23.98 3.71 -20.50
N THR A 230 -24.43 2.47 -20.57
CA THR A 230 -25.33 1.96 -21.63
C THR A 230 -26.77 1.86 -21.15
N ALA A 231 -27.04 1.95 -19.87
CA ALA A 231 -28.37 1.99 -19.27
C ALA A 231 -28.32 2.71 -17.92
N GLY A 232 -29.46 3.30 -17.52
CA GLY A 232 -29.57 4.11 -16.29
C GLY A 232 -29.11 5.53 -16.49
N ASN A 233 -29.30 6.39 -15.48
CA ASN A 233 -29.00 7.82 -15.59
C ASN A 233 -28.11 8.33 -14.47
N GLU A 234 -27.80 7.51 -13.48
CA GLU A 234 -27.05 7.95 -12.31
C GLU A 234 -26.16 6.84 -11.75
N ALA A 235 -24.89 6.87 -12.14
CA ALA A 235 -23.85 6.03 -11.60
C ALA A 235 -22.58 6.83 -11.30
N ARG A 236 -21.74 6.31 -10.43
CA ARG A 236 -20.47 6.88 -10.02
C ARG A 236 -19.42 5.78 -10.01
N LEU A 237 -18.25 6.09 -10.51
CA LEU A 237 -17.11 5.21 -10.38
C LEU A 237 -16.70 5.17 -8.90
N ASP A 238 -16.49 3.97 -8.36
CA ASP A 238 -15.85 3.76 -7.07
C ASP A 238 -14.33 3.73 -7.30
N TYR A 239 -13.84 2.70 -7.98
CA TYR A 239 -12.43 2.64 -8.36
C TYR A 239 -12.21 1.81 -9.63
N LEU A 240 -11.02 1.99 -10.21
CA LEU A 240 -10.40 1.09 -11.18
C LEU A 240 -9.13 0.51 -10.57
N ALA A 241 -8.97 -0.80 -10.61
CA ALA A 241 -7.76 -1.46 -10.19
C ALA A 241 -7.23 -2.36 -11.30
N LEU A 242 -6.06 -2.05 -11.80
CA LEU A 242 -5.34 -2.89 -12.75
C LEU A 242 -4.38 -3.79 -11.96
N HIS A 243 -4.54 -5.11 -12.07
CA HIS A 243 -3.72 -6.13 -11.46
C HIS A 243 -2.85 -6.76 -12.55
N TYR A 244 -1.57 -6.91 -12.30
CA TYR A 244 -0.65 -7.46 -13.32
C TYR A 244 0.54 -8.15 -12.68
N ARG A 245 1.10 -9.12 -13.40
CA ARG A 245 2.37 -9.73 -13.01
C ARG A 245 3.50 -8.76 -13.33
N ARG A 246 4.30 -8.43 -12.33
CA ARG A 246 5.43 -7.50 -12.41
C ARG A 246 6.72 -8.20 -12.01
N ARG A 247 7.83 -7.88 -12.70
CA ARG A 247 9.16 -8.32 -12.27
C ARG A 247 9.57 -7.62 -10.99
N ILE A 248 10.27 -8.35 -10.13
CA ILE A 248 10.82 -7.79 -8.89
C ILE A 248 12.10 -7.02 -9.25
N ASN A 249 11.93 -5.81 -9.76
CA ASN A 249 13.02 -4.88 -10.08
C ASN A 249 12.87 -3.62 -9.25
N VAL A 250 13.98 -3.08 -8.76
CA VAL A 250 14.02 -1.77 -8.09
C VAL A 250 14.08 -0.67 -9.16
N PRO A 251 12.98 0.10 -9.38
CA PRO A 251 12.99 1.15 -10.38
C PRO A 251 13.87 2.32 -9.94
N SER A 252 14.73 2.81 -10.84
CA SER A 252 15.64 3.91 -10.54
C SER A 252 14.93 5.22 -10.16
N GLN A 253 13.71 5.45 -10.65
CA GLN A 253 12.93 6.66 -10.39
C GLN A 253 12.36 6.69 -8.95
N VAL A 254 12.07 5.53 -8.37
CA VAL A 254 11.41 5.39 -7.05
C VAL A 254 12.39 4.87 -6.00
N GLY A 255 13.38 4.07 -6.43
CA GLY A 255 14.43 3.54 -5.57
C GLY A 255 14.02 2.35 -4.70
N TYR A 256 12.78 1.86 -4.79
CA TYR A 256 12.31 0.68 -4.08
C TYR A 256 11.22 -0.08 -4.83
N VAL A 257 11.01 -1.34 -4.45
CA VAL A 257 9.86 -2.17 -4.82
C VAL A 257 9.38 -2.93 -3.59
N ALA A 258 8.08 -2.83 -3.30
CA ALA A 258 7.43 -3.61 -2.26
C ALA A 258 6.66 -4.77 -2.91
N PHE A 259 6.80 -5.99 -2.38
CA PHE A 259 6.21 -7.18 -2.98
C PHE A 259 5.93 -8.27 -1.95
N SER A 260 5.06 -9.19 -2.32
CA SER A 260 4.81 -10.47 -1.64
C SER A 260 4.47 -11.54 -2.69
N ALA A 261 4.61 -12.80 -2.33
CA ALA A 261 4.27 -13.91 -3.21
C ALA A 261 3.34 -14.92 -2.50
N PRO A 262 2.09 -14.55 -2.20
CA PRO A 262 1.17 -15.36 -1.38
C PRO A 262 0.76 -16.68 -2.02
N SER A 263 1.00 -16.88 -3.31
CA SER A 263 0.79 -18.16 -3.99
C SER A 263 1.81 -19.23 -3.60
N TYR A 264 2.86 -18.85 -2.87
CA TYR A 264 3.93 -19.75 -2.45
C TYR A 264 3.93 -19.86 -0.92
N SER A 265 3.89 -21.08 -0.41
CA SER A 265 3.84 -21.39 1.04
C SER A 265 5.06 -22.17 1.54
N LYS A 266 6.13 -22.24 0.74
CA LYS A 266 7.35 -22.99 1.08
C LYS A 266 8.57 -22.08 0.91
N PRO A 267 9.67 -22.37 1.60
CA PRO A 267 10.91 -21.63 1.42
C PRO A 267 11.25 -21.46 -0.05
N SER A 268 11.56 -20.24 -0.46
CA SER A 268 11.76 -19.88 -1.86
C SER A 268 12.90 -18.87 -2.01
N THR A 269 13.44 -18.79 -3.21
CA THR A 269 14.47 -17.82 -3.58
C THR A 269 13.85 -16.68 -4.36
N PHE A 270 13.87 -15.47 -3.83
CA PHE A 270 13.61 -14.29 -4.63
C PHE A 270 14.80 -13.92 -5.51
N VAL A 271 14.51 -13.54 -6.74
CA VAL A 271 15.47 -12.92 -7.68
C VAL A 271 15.03 -11.49 -7.89
N ILE A 272 15.87 -10.53 -7.49
CA ILE A 272 15.54 -9.13 -7.41
C ILE A 272 16.51 -8.36 -8.30
N GLY A 273 15.99 -7.68 -9.32
CA GLY A 273 16.76 -6.82 -10.19
C GLY A 273 17.15 -5.50 -9.51
N GLY A 274 18.41 -5.13 -9.65
CA GLY A 274 19.00 -3.93 -9.08
C GLY A 274 20.50 -4.08 -8.89
N ASN A 275 21.18 -3.01 -8.50
CA ASN A 275 22.64 -3.02 -8.28
C ASN A 275 22.99 -3.81 -7.01
N PRO A 276 23.72 -4.95 -7.11
CA PRO A 276 24.05 -5.78 -5.94
C PRO A 276 24.81 -5.04 -4.83
N ALA A 277 25.59 -4.03 -5.17
CA ALA A 277 26.38 -3.29 -4.19
C ALA A 277 25.50 -2.42 -3.26
N SER A 278 24.40 -1.87 -3.80
CA SER A 278 23.54 -0.91 -3.08
C SER A 278 22.16 -1.44 -2.72
N LEU A 279 21.73 -2.59 -3.26
CA LEU A 279 20.43 -3.16 -2.96
C LEU A 279 20.39 -3.77 -1.55
N ARG A 280 19.32 -3.47 -0.83
CA ARG A 280 18.99 -4.09 0.47
C ARG A 280 17.56 -4.61 0.44
N LEU A 281 17.29 -5.62 1.26
CA LEU A 281 15.99 -6.25 1.39
C LEU A 281 15.53 -6.22 2.85
N LEU A 282 14.33 -5.68 3.08
CA LEU A 282 13.66 -5.74 4.38
C LEU A 282 12.42 -6.64 4.27
N ARG A 283 12.15 -7.40 5.31
CA ARG A 283 10.83 -7.95 5.60
C ARG A 283 10.07 -6.92 6.43
N VAL A 284 8.85 -6.56 6.02
CA VAL A 284 8.05 -5.45 6.58
C VAL A 284 6.60 -5.88 6.85
N ASP A 285 6.43 -6.99 7.56
CA ASP A 285 5.08 -7.48 7.85
C ASP A 285 4.32 -6.44 8.69
N ALA A 286 3.19 -6.00 8.16
CA ALA A 286 2.30 -5.12 8.90
C ALA A 286 1.46 -5.94 9.91
N PRO A 287 1.02 -5.32 10.99
CA PRO A 287 1.58 -4.14 11.67
C PRO A 287 2.38 -4.48 12.93
N ARG A 288 2.53 -5.78 13.26
CA ARG A 288 3.12 -6.21 14.55
C ARG A 288 4.56 -6.70 14.49
N CYS A 289 5.08 -6.94 13.30
CA CYS A 289 6.47 -7.38 13.17
C CYS A 289 7.37 -6.18 12.87
N PRO A 290 8.38 -5.91 13.70
CA PRO A 290 9.37 -4.90 13.38
C PRO A 290 10.05 -5.27 12.07
N SER A 291 10.42 -4.26 11.28
CA SER A 291 11.22 -4.49 10.08
C SER A 291 12.49 -5.25 10.41
N VAL A 292 12.84 -6.24 9.59
CA VAL A 292 14.07 -7.02 9.73
C VAL A 292 14.82 -7.06 8.42
N LEU A 293 16.15 -7.01 8.49
CA LEU A 293 17.01 -7.11 7.30
C LEU A 293 17.09 -8.56 6.83
N VAL A 294 16.98 -8.77 5.53
CA VAL A 294 17.14 -10.09 4.91
C VAL A 294 18.45 -10.14 4.15
N SER A 295 19.26 -11.17 4.39
CA SER A 295 20.54 -11.37 3.70
C SER A 295 20.30 -11.57 2.20
N THR A 296 21.07 -10.86 1.37
CA THR A 296 21.05 -10.98 -0.08
C THR A 296 22.42 -11.42 -0.60
N GLN A 297 22.44 -12.21 -1.66
CA GLN A 297 23.66 -12.64 -2.33
C GLN A 297 23.65 -12.12 -3.79
N PRO A 298 24.76 -11.55 -4.29
CA PRO A 298 24.86 -11.22 -5.70
C PRO A 298 24.61 -12.46 -6.56
N LEU A 299 23.73 -12.36 -7.54
CA LEU A 299 23.47 -13.43 -8.51
C LEU A 299 24.24 -13.19 -9.81
N ASP A 300 24.22 -11.94 -10.25
CA ASP A 300 24.98 -11.41 -11.38
C ASP A 300 25.29 -9.93 -11.16
N GLY A 301 25.80 -9.21 -12.16
CA GLY A 301 26.10 -7.79 -12.04
C GLY A 301 24.88 -6.85 -11.94
N GLN A 302 23.65 -7.38 -12.07
CA GLN A 302 22.40 -6.61 -12.14
C GLN A 302 21.29 -7.16 -11.26
N SER A 303 21.54 -8.20 -10.47
CA SER A 303 20.53 -8.79 -9.60
C SER A 303 21.15 -9.42 -8.35
N VAL A 304 20.30 -9.59 -7.33
CA VAL A 304 20.60 -10.34 -6.12
C VAL A 304 19.59 -11.47 -5.94
N SER A 305 19.98 -12.46 -5.17
CA SER A 305 19.10 -13.51 -4.67
C SER A 305 18.95 -13.42 -3.15
N ALA A 306 17.77 -13.79 -2.64
CA ALA A 306 17.49 -13.94 -1.23
C ALA A 306 16.63 -15.17 -0.98
N VAL A 307 17.05 -16.06 -0.07
CA VAL A 307 16.25 -17.22 0.33
C VAL A 307 15.43 -16.84 1.55
N VAL A 308 14.11 -17.08 1.49
CA VAL A 308 13.17 -16.74 2.56
C VAL A 308 12.32 -17.95 2.93
N GLU A 309 11.94 -18.10 4.19
CA GLU A 309 11.03 -19.16 4.64
C GLU A 309 9.60 -18.92 4.20
N ASP A 310 9.15 -17.68 4.35
CA ASP A 310 7.78 -17.25 4.08
C ASP A 310 7.73 -16.24 2.93
N PRO A 311 7.59 -16.68 1.67
CA PRO A 311 7.47 -15.77 0.54
C PRO A 311 6.14 -15.01 0.50
N SER A 312 5.14 -15.40 1.31
CA SER A 312 3.86 -14.68 1.42
C SER A 312 3.94 -13.41 2.26
N ALA A 313 4.97 -13.30 3.11
CA ALA A 313 5.27 -12.10 3.87
C ALA A 313 5.56 -10.91 2.95
N ARG A 314 5.47 -9.71 3.47
CA ARG A 314 5.76 -8.49 2.72
C ARG A 314 7.24 -8.15 2.79
N TYR A 315 7.83 -7.89 1.64
CA TYR A 315 9.22 -7.51 1.47
C TYR A 315 9.34 -6.18 0.75
N VAL A 316 10.40 -5.45 1.06
CA VAL A 316 10.80 -4.21 0.37
C VAL A 316 12.26 -4.30 -0.02
N ALA A 317 12.52 -4.32 -1.32
CA ALA A 317 13.87 -4.15 -1.84
C ALA A 317 14.09 -2.67 -2.20
N PHE A 318 15.21 -2.10 -1.79
CA PHE A 318 15.52 -0.69 -2.02
C PHE A 318 17.01 -0.46 -2.28
N ASP A 319 17.29 0.60 -3.04
CA ASP A 319 18.65 1.05 -3.33
C ASP A 319 19.09 2.09 -2.30
N VAL A 320 20.11 1.76 -1.51
CA VAL A 320 20.62 2.68 -0.46
C VAL A 320 21.29 3.93 -1.02
N THR A 321 21.53 4.03 -2.31
CA THR A 321 22.05 5.24 -2.94
C THR A 321 20.97 6.21 -3.39
N HIS A 322 19.70 5.77 -3.38
CA HIS A 322 18.56 6.58 -3.75
C HIS A 322 18.25 7.63 -2.68
N SER A 323 17.75 8.79 -3.11
CA SER A 323 17.28 9.86 -2.22
C SER A 323 15.77 9.68 -1.98
N PHE A 324 15.39 9.30 -0.77
CA PHE A 324 13.99 9.07 -0.41
C PHE A 324 13.33 10.34 0.16
N PRO A 325 11.99 10.47 0.03
CA PRO A 325 11.27 11.61 0.58
C PRO A 325 11.31 11.61 2.12
N GLU A 326 11.26 12.80 2.70
CA GLU A 326 11.05 12.98 4.14
C GLU A 326 9.54 12.98 4.46
N PRO A 327 9.12 12.43 5.62
CA PRO A 327 7.74 12.54 6.09
C PRO A 327 7.39 14.00 6.42
N THR A 328 6.08 14.30 6.42
CA THR A 328 5.59 15.63 6.79
C THR A 328 5.64 15.79 8.31
N TYR A 329 6.35 16.79 8.80
CA TYR A 329 6.31 17.21 10.20
C TYR A 329 4.96 17.85 10.53
N VAL A 330 4.31 17.39 11.60
CA VAL A 330 3.01 17.93 12.05
C VAL A 330 3.19 18.84 13.27
N GLY A 331 3.97 18.41 14.25
CA GLY A 331 4.19 19.16 15.47
C GLY A 331 4.55 18.28 16.67
N GLU A 332 4.82 18.91 17.77
CA GLU A 332 4.92 18.25 19.06
C GLU A 332 3.55 17.83 19.57
N ILE A 333 3.49 16.69 20.25
CA ILE A 333 2.30 16.19 20.92
C ILE A 333 2.62 15.82 22.36
N GLU A 334 1.66 16.03 23.24
CA GLU A 334 1.77 15.59 24.64
C GLU A 334 1.56 14.08 24.72
N ASN A 335 2.31 13.42 25.60
CA ASN A 335 2.04 12.04 25.96
C ASN A 335 0.78 11.98 26.80
N GLN A 336 -0.25 11.27 26.36
CA GLN A 336 -1.53 11.17 27.06
C GLN A 336 -1.47 10.20 28.25
N ASP A 337 -0.50 9.29 28.29
CA ASP A 337 -0.30 8.29 29.35
C ASP A 337 -1.62 7.63 29.83
N LEU A 338 -2.35 7.07 28.88
CA LEU A 338 -3.68 6.50 29.12
C LEU A 338 -3.65 5.30 30.07
N HIS A 339 -2.52 4.60 30.15
CA HIS A 339 -2.32 3.46 31.05
C HIS A 339 -2.17 3.87 32.53
N ALA A 340 -1.78 5.12 32.80
CA ALA A 340 -1.68 5.65 34.18
C ALA A 340 -3.04 6.09 34.76
N THR A 341 -4.13 5.95 34.00
CA THR A 341 -5.46 6.38 34.44
C THR A 341 -6.14 5.28 35.24
N ASP A 342 -6.29 5.46 36.54
CA ASP A 342 -6.87 4.47 37.46
C ASP A 342 -8.38 4.30 37.32
N SER A 343 -9.11 5.35 36.94
CA SER A 343 -10.56 5.30 36.74
C SER A 343 -11.06 6.40 35.80
N LEU A 344 -12.10 6.12 35.05
CA LEU A 344 -12.75 7.04 34.13
C LEU A 344 -14.26 7.03 34.38
N ASP A 345 -14.89 8.20 34.47
CA ASP A 345 -16.36 8.32 34.55
C ASP A 345 -17.01 8.18 33.17
N MET A 346 -16.30 8.55 32.09
CA MET A 346 -16.80 8.50 30.72
C MET A 346 -15.62 8.49 29.72
N VAL A 347 -15.78 7.71 28.66
CA VAL A 347 -14.92 7.76 27.45
C VAL A 347 -15.78 8.23 26.29
N ILE A 348 -15.29 9.24 25.58
CA ILE A 348 -15.88 9.71 24.31
C ILE A 348 -14.90 9.34 23.20
N ILE A 349 -15.36 8.54 22.24
CA ILE A 349 -14.58 8.08 21.10
C ILE A 349 -15.07 8.77 19.84
#